data_c4b17c9c10df5ffa8e4184f757756243
#
_entry.id   c4b17c9c10df5ffa8e4184f757756243
#
_cell.length_a   1.000
_cell.length_b   1.000
_cell.length_c   1.000
_cell.angle_alpha   90.00
_cell.angle_beta   90.00
_cell.angle_gamma   90.00
#
_symmetry.space_group_name_H-M   'P 1'
#
loop_
_entity.id
_entity.type
_entity.pdbx_description
1 polymer ?
#
loop_
_entity_poly.entity_id
_entity_poly.type
_entity_poly.pdbx_seq_one_letter_code
_entity_poly.pdbx_strand_id
1 'polypeptide(L)'
;MTTYLEMMTGGPSFEIPVRPERTFPFRGGVEYEGSTTFVLCPEADPAEPLTALVERVLTDGPYRYGDFLNLPMPLYLVKDTGTGDVFRVSVRGGTVRLHVLPATEPPGLRALYDRLVDRTGVAWAVECRTD
;
A
#
# COMPACT_ATOMS: atom_id res chain seq x y z
N MET A 1 -2.71 17.19 -18.92
CA MET A 1 -1.86 16.40 -19.77
C MET A 1 -0.74 15.67 -19.07
N THR A 2 -0.56 15.96 -17.81
CA THR A 2 0.35 15.21 -16.94
C THR A 2 0.07 13.72 -16.99
N THR A 3 -1.20 13.36 -16.99
CA THR A 3 -1.63 11.98 -17.01
C THR A 3 -1.05 11.18 -18.18
N TYR A 4 -1.00 11.80 -19.35
CA TYR A 4 -0.47 11.12 -20.53
C TYR A 4 1.02 10.80 -20.37
N LEU A 5 1.79 11.75 -19.85
CA LEU A 5 3.20 11.53 -19.62
C LEU A 5 3.44 10.50 -18.52
N GLU A 6 2.63 10.52 -17.49
CA GLU A 6 2.73 9.53 -16.40
C GLU A 6 2.48 8.12 -16.90
N MET A 7 1.51 7.94 -17.77
CA MET A 7 1.24 6.64 -18.36
C MET A 7 2.40 6.14 -19.20
N MET A 8 3.10 7.02 -19.89
CA MET A 8 4.25 6.64 -20.71
C MET A 8 5.50 6.37 -19.86
N THR A 9 5.60 6.98 -18.70
CA THR A 9 6.77 6.85 -17.85
C THR A 9 6.66 5.76 -16.79
N GLY A 10 5.62 4.96 -16.84
CA GLY A 10 5.56 3.79 -15.98
C GLY A 10 4.55 3.85 -14.86
N GLY A 11 3.46 4.56 -15.06
CA GLY A 11 2.31 4.45 -14.20
C GLY A 11 2.21 5.47 -13.09
N PRO A 12 1.44 5.17 -12.04
CA PRO A 12 1.08 6.15 -11.04
C PRO A 12 2.25 6.58 -10.17
N SER A 13 2.17 7.81 -9.73
CA SER A 13 3.06 8.33 -8.70
C SER A 13 2.54 7.91 -7.33
N PHE A 14 3.43 7.51 -6.45
CA PHE A 14 3.10 7.25 -5.05
C PHE A 14 3.59 8.38 -4.17
N GLU A 15 3.48 9.60 -4.67
CA GLU A 15 3.82 10.79 -3.91
C GLU A 15 2.89 10.90 -2.71
N ILE A 16 3.46 11.14 -1.53
CA ILE A 16 2.72 11.11 -0.27
C ILE A 16 2.37 12.54 0.15
N PRO A 17 1.10 12.95 0.04
CA PRO A 17 0.70 14.32 0.39
C PRO A 17 0.62 14.57 1.89
N VAL A 18 0.23 13.56 2.67
CA VAL A 18 0.06 13.70 4.10
C VAL A 18 0.69 12.49 4.79
N ARG A 19 1.57 12.74 5.76
CA ARG A 19 2.15 11.68 6.59
C ARG A 19 1.53 11.73 7.98
N PRO A 20 1.31 10.56 8.62
CA PRO A 20 0.88 10.57 10.01
C PRO A 20 1.92 11.28 10.86
N GLU A 21 1.49 12.26 11.63
CA GLU A 21 2.36 12.99 12.54
C GLU A 21 2.05 12.59 13.97
N ARG A 22 3.11 12.37 14.73
CA ARG A 22 2.97 12.07 16.15
C ARG A 22 2.60 13.34 16.90
N THR A 23 1.52 13.29 17.66
CA THR A 23 1.09 14.39 18.50
C THR A 23 1.09 13.97 19.96
N PHE A 24 1.21 14.96 20.82
CA PHE A 24 1.22 14.74 22.28
C PHE A 24 0.06 15.52 22.88
N PRO A 25 -1.14 14.90 22.94
CA PRO A 25 -2.32 15.59 23.44
C PRO A 25 -2.14 15.99 24.89
N PHE A 26 -2.93 16.98 25.30
CA PHE A 26 -2.83 17.62 26.60
C PHE A 26 -2.80 16.64 27.78
N ARG A 27 -3.49 15.53 27.66
CA ARG A 27 -3.59 14.52 28.74
C ARG A 27 -2.51 13.46 28.72
N GLY A 28 -1.49 13.65 27.90
CA GLY A 28 -0.44 12.66 27.73
C GLY A 28 -0.82 11.60 26.71
N GLY A 29 0.10 10.66 26.51
CA GLY A 29 -0.06 9.65 25.47
C GLY A 29 0.46 10.14 24.12
N VAL A 30 0.34 9.30 23.11
CA VAL A 30 0.79 9.59 21.74
C VAL A 30 -0.36 9.32 20.79
N GLU A 31 -0.66 10.29 19.96
CA GLU A 31 -1.63 10.16 18.89
C GLU A 31 -0.99 10.50 17.55
N TYR A 32 -1.59 10.02 16.48
CA TYR A 32 -1.15 10.33 15.13
C TYR A 32 -2.25 11.08 14.42
N GLU A 33 -1.89 12.19 13.78
CA GLU A 33 -2.79 12.98 12.97
C GLU A 33 -2.38 12.92 11.51
N GLY A 34 -3.37 12.90 10.63
CA GLY A 34 -3.16 12.83 9.21
C GLY A 34 -2.97 11.40 8.73
N SER A 35 -3.40 11.14 7.54
CA SER A 35 -3.18 9.82 6.93
C SER A 35 -3.21 9.91 5.42
N THR A 36 -2.51 9.00 4.78
CA THR A 36 -2.60 8.75 3.35
C THR A 36 -2.77 7.26 3.14
N THR A 37 -3.73 6.90 2.30
CA THR A 37 -3.97 5.52 1.92
C THR A 37 -4.06 5.47 0.41
N PHE A 38 -3.29 4.60 -0.21
CA PHE A 38 -3.41 4.32 -1.64
C PHE A 38 -4.31 3.11 -1.81
N VAL A 39 -5.40 3.30 -2.53
CA VAL A 39 -6.37 2.24 -2.79
C VAL A 39 -6.12 1.71 -4.19
N LEU A 40 -5.74 0.44 -4.27
CA LEU A 40 -5.40 -0.23 -5.51
C LEU A 40 -6.53 -1.18 -5.90
N CYS A 41 -7.09 -0.98 -7.07
CA CYS A 41 -8.21 -1.78 -7.55
C CYS A 41 -7.85 -2.40 -8.91
N PRO A 42 -7.87 -3.74 -9.03
CA PRO A 42 -7.64 -4.36 -10.33
C PRO A 42 -8.78 -4.00 -11.28
N GLU A 43 -8.45 -3.69 -12.52
CA GLU A 43 -9.44 -3.31 -13.54
C GLU A 43 -10.13 -4.52 -14.17
N ALA A 44 -9.66 -5.72 -13.85
CA ALA A 44 -10.29 -6.97 -14.23
C ALA A 44 -10.18 -7.93 -13.06
N ASP A 45 -11.05 -8.91 -12.96
CA ASP A 45 -11.00 -9.88 -11.89
C ASP A 45 -9.71 -10.70 -11.97
N PRO A 46 -8.89 -10.73 -10.91
CA PRO A 46 -7.72 -11.57 -10.90
C PRO A 46 -8.09 -13.04 -10.80
N ALA A 47 -7.15 -13.90 -11.23
CA ALA A 47 -7.37 -15.35 -11.23
C ALA A 47 -7.49 -15.94 -9.82
N GLU A 48 -6.99 -15.23 -8.81
CA GLU A 48 -7.04 -15.69 -7.41
C GLU A 48 -7.58 -14.58 -6.51
N PRO A 49 -8.09 -14.92 -5.33
CA PRO A 49 -8.57 -13.91 -4.38
C PRO A 49 -7.46 -12.93 -4.00
N LEU A 50 -7.83 -11.68 -3.76
CA LEU A 50 -6.85 -10.63 -3.44
C LEU A 50 -6.01 -10.96 -2.21
N THR A 51 -6.61 -11.56 -1.19
CA THR A 51 -5.84 -11.95 0.00
C THR A 51 -4.75 -12.94 -0.33
N ALA A 52 -5.08 -13.98 -1.10
CA ALA A 52 -4.10 -14.98 -1.53
C ALA A 52 -3.02 -14.35 -2.41
N LEU A 53 -3.42 -13.44 -3.30
CA LEU A 53 -2.49 -12.73 -4.16
C LEU A 53 -1.49 -11.91 -3.34
N VAL A 54 -1.97 -11.13 -2.38
CA VAL A 54 -1.11 -10.31 -1.53
C VAL A 54 -0.15 -11.17 -0.73
N GLU A 55 -0.64 -12.24 -0.11
CA GLU A 55 0.22 -13.13 0.67
C GLU A 55 1.30 -13.78 -0.20
N ARG A 56 0.97 -14.14 -1.42
CA ARG A 56 1.92 -14.72 -2.35
C ARG A 56 2.99 -13.71 -2.76
N VAL A 57 2.58 -12.48 -3.06
CA VAL A 57 3.53 -11.41 -3.39
C VAL A 57 4.46 -11.13 -2.22
N LEU A 58 3.93 -11.06 -1.00
CA LEU A 58 4.75 -10.82 0.18
C LEU A 58 5.69 -11.98 0.47
N THR A 59 5.24 -13.21 0.27
CA THR A 59 6.05 -14.40 0.51
C THR A 59 7.18 -14.54 -0.51
N ASP A 60 6.89 -14.26 -1.77
CA ASP A 60 7.87 -14.44 -2.86
C ASP A 60 8.80 -13.24 -3.03
N GLY A 61 8.41 -12.07 -2.55
CA GLY A 61 9.18 -10.85 -2.70
C GLY A 61 10.14 -10.60 -1.53
N PRO A 62 10.88 -9.49 -1.60
CA PRO A 62 11.86 -9.14 -0.56
C PRO A 62 11.19 -8.47 0.63
N TYR A 63 10.26 -9.17 1.26
CA TYR A 63 9.46 -8.61 2.34
C TYR A 63 9.59 -9.39 3.64
N ARG A 64 9.59 -8.67 4.74
CA ARG A 64 9.28 -9.19 6.05
C ARG A 64 7.91 -8.67 6.41
N TYR A 65 7.02 -9.53 6.86
CA TYR A 65 5.67 -9.11 7.19
C TYR A 65 5.07 -9.96 8.31
N GLY A 66 4.11 -9.35 9.02
CA GLY A 66 3.31 -10.04 10.00
C GLY A 66 1.86 -9.61 9.86
N ASP A 67 0.93 -10.48 10.16
CA ASP A 67 -0.47 -10.16 10.12
C ASP A 67 -1.05 -9.92 11.52
N PHE A 68 -2.21 -9.28 11.55
CA PHE A 68 -2.95 -9.05 12.78
C PHE A 68 -4.12 -10.02 12.83
N LEU A 69 -3.92 -11.13 13.52
CA LEU A 69 -4.82 -12.28 13.48
C LEU A 69 -6.24 -12.03 13.98
N ASN A 70 -6.43 -11.03 14.83
CA ASN A 70 -7.71 -10.78 15.47
C ASN A 70 -8.55 -9.70 14.80
N LEU A 71 -8.17 -9.28 13.60
CA LEU A 71 -8.92 -8.26 12.87
C LEU A 71 -9.90 -8.90 11.89
N PRO A 72 -11.04 -8.24 11.64
CA PRO A 72 -12.04 -8.76 10.71
C PRO A 72 -11.61 -8.74 9.24
N MET A 73 -10.51 -8.06 8.93
CA MET A 73 -9.96 -8.02 7.57
C MET A 73 -8.47 -8.32 7.61
N PRO A 74 -7.91 -8.86 6.52
CA PRO A 74 -6.47 -9.04 6.44
C PRO A 74 -5.74 -7.70 6.54
N LEU A 75 -4.77 -7.62 7.45
CA LEU A 75 -3.93 -6.44 7.63
C LEU A 75 -2.52 -6.91 7.96
N TYR A 76 -1.56 -6.40 7.19
CA TYR A 76 -0.16 -6.78 7.33
C TYR A 76 0.70 -5.56 7.59
N LEU A 77 1.63 -5.68 8.54
CA LEU A 77 2.73 -4.73 8.66
C LEU A 77 3.86 -5.26 7.80
N VAL A 78 4.34 -4.45 6.88
CA VAL A 78 5.27 -4.89 5.84
C VAL A 78 6.54 -4.05 5.87
N LYS A 79 7.69 -4.72 5.80
CA LYS A 79 8.97 -4.08 5.55
C LYS A 79 9.55 -4.62 4.24
N ASP A 80 9.81 -3.72 3.31
CA ASP A 80 10.50 -4.04 2.07
C ASP A 80 12.00 -4.03 2.35
N THR A 81 12.63 -5.19 2.29
CA THR A 81 14.05 -5.30 2.59
C THR A 81 14.97 -4.76 1.49
N GLY A 82 14.40 -4.57 0.28
CA GLY A 82 15.14 -3.98 -0.83
C GLY A 82 15.24 -2.46 -0.73
N THR A 83 14.14 -1.80 -0.36
CA THR A 83 14.10 -0.33 -0.25
C THR A 83 14.29 0.15 1.18
N GLY A 84 14.01 -0.69 2.17
CA GLY A 84 14.00 -0.31 3.57
C GLY A 84 12.69 0.29 4.03
N ASP A 85 11.72 0.41 3.14
CA ASP A 85 10.43 1.06 3.47
C ASP A 85 9.54 0.18 4.31
N VAL A 86 8.72 0.83 5.14
CA VAL A 86 7.70 0.17 5.95
C VAL A 86 6.35 0.79 5.66
N PHE A 87 5.33 -0.04 5.62
CA PHE A 87 3.95 0.40 5.41
C PHE A 87 3.01 -0.72 5.84
N ARG A 88 1.71 -0.44 5.85
CA ARG A 88 0.72 -1.46 6.12
C ARG A 88 -0.06 -1.77 4.84
N VAL A 89 -0.45 -3.03 4.70
CA VAL A 89 -1.25 -3.49 3.58
C VAL A 89 -2.52 -4.12 4.13
N SER A 90 -3.66 -3.73 3.60
CA SER A 90 -4.92 -4.39 3.92
C SER A 90 -5.65 -4.78 2.65
N VAL A 91 -6.53 -5.77 2.76
CA VAL A 91 -7.39 -6.20 1.66
C VAL A 91 -8.82 -5.98 2.11
N ARG A 92 -9.57 -5.21 1.34
CA ARG A 92 -10.93 -4.87 1.73
C ARG A 92 -11.77 -4.52 0.50
N GLY A 93 -12.95 -5.13 0.40
CA GLY A 93 -13.92 -4.74 -0.61
C GLY A 93 -13.41 -4.78 -2.04
N GLY A 94 -12.65 -5.82 -2.40
CA GLY A 94 -12.11 -5.94 -3.75
C GLY A 94 -10.95 -5.01 -4.04
N THR A 95 -10.34 -4.40 -3.02
CA THR A 95 -9.18 -3.52 -3.17
C THR A 95 -8.04 -3.95 -2.27
N VAL A 96 -6.83 -3.59 -2.68
CA VAL A 96 -5.64 -3.67 -1.83
C VAL A 96 -5.31 -2.25 -1.42
N ARG A 97 -5.12 -2.02 -0.13
CA ARG A 97 -4.86 -0.68 0.41
C ARG A 97 -3.48 -0.62 1.02
N LEU A 98 -2.74 0.39 0.63
CA LEU A 98 -1.41 0.66 1.17
C LEU A 98 -1.51 1.86 2.10
N HIS A 99 -1.25 1.63 3.38
CA HIS A 99 -1.38 2.66 4.42
C HIS A 99 0.00 3.23 4.73
N VAL A 100 0.12 4.54 4.57
CA VAL A 100 1.37 5.25 4.81
C VAL A 100 1.63 5.36 6.31
N LEU A 101 2.82 5.01 6.72
CA LEU A 101 3.35 5.22 8.08
C LEU A 101 4.31 6.40 8.06
N PRO A 102 4.73 6.93 9.22
CA PRO A 102 5.64 8.09 9.23
C PRO A 102 6.91 7.92 8.40
N ALA A 103 7.45 6.71 8.34
CA ALA A 103 8.69 6.43 7.62
C ALA A 103 8.48 5.86 6.23
N THR A 104 7.24 5.75 5.76
CA THR A 104 6.97 5.20 4.44
C THR A 104 7.47 6.14 3.34
N GLU A 105 8.11 5.56 2.32
CA GLU A 105 8.57 6.31 1.15
C GLU A 105 7.99 5.72 -0.14
N PRO A 106 7.84 6.53 -1.18
CA PRO A 106 7.23 6.08 -2.43
C PRO A 106 7.87 4.85 -3.10
N PRO A 107 9.19 4.65 -3.09
CA PRO A 107 9.77 3.49 -3.76
C PRO A 107 9.25 2.14 -3.28
N GLY A 108 9.00 1.98 -1.98
CA GLY A 108 8.46 0.73 -1.45
C GLY A 108 7.04 0.48 -1.90
N LEU A 109 6.22 1.53 -1.91
CA LEU A 109 4.84 1.45 -2.37
C LEU A 109 4.80 1.09 -3.86
N ARG A 110 5.63 1.77 -4.65
CA ARG A 110 5.72 1.53 -6.09
C ARG A 110 6.16 0.11 -6.39
N ALA A 111 7.13 -0.40 -5.67
CA ALA A 111 7.64 -1.75 -5.90
C ALA A 111 6.55 -2.79 -5.64
N LEU A 112 5.75 -2.62 -4.60
CA LEU A 112 4.65 -3.55 -4.33
C LEU A 112 3.58 -3.47 -5.42
N TYR A 113 3.22 -2.26 -5.84
CA TYR A 113 2.28 -2.06 -6.94
C TYR A 113 2.76 -2.79 -8.20
N ASP A 114 4.03 -2.62 -8.56
CA ASP A 114 4.59 -3.25 -9.75
C ASP A 114 4.51 -4.78 -9.67
N ARG A 115 4.75 -5.35 -8.49
CA ARG A 115 4.67 -6.79 -8.29
C ARG A 115 3.23 -7.31 -8.40
N LEU A 116 2.25 -6.55 -7.94
CA LEU A 116 0.86 -6.91 -8.10
C LEU A 116 0.45 -6.91 -9.58
N VAL A 117 0.87 -5.87 -10.32
CA VAL A 117 0.61 -5.78 -11.75
C VAL A 117 1.24 -6.93 -12.50
N ASP A 118 2.51 -7.20 -12.23
CA ASP A 118 3.25 -8.26 -12.91
C ASP A 118 2.62 -9.63 -12.66
N ARG A 119 2.20 -9.88 -11.45
CA ARG A 119 1.67 -11.19 -11.08
C ARG A 119 0.28 -11.44 -11.66
N THR A 120 -0.52 -10.40 -11.79
CA THR A 120 -1.89 -10.55 -12.31
C THR A 120 -1.97 -10.40 -13.82
N GLY A 121 -1.04 -9.65 -14.40
CA GLY A 121 -1.10 -9.34 -15.82
C GLY A 121 -2.25 -8.42 -16.22
N VAL A 122 -2.92 -7.79 -15.24
CA VAL A 122 -4.01 -6.85 -15.50
C VAL A 122 -3.62 -5.45 -15.01
N ALA A 123 -4.30 -4.45 -15.54
CA ALA A 123 -4.10 -3.08 -15.08
C ALA A 123 -4.78 -2.87 -13.73
N TRP A 124 -4.22 -1.96 -12.94
CA TRP A 124 -4.74 -1.60 -11.62
C TRP A 124 -4.91 -0.10 -11.56
N ALA A 125 -6.06 0.34 -11.09
CA ALA A 125 -6.31 1.75 -10.81
C ALA A 125 -5.79 2.07 -9.40
N VAL A 126 -5.24 3.26 -9.24
CA VAL A 126 -4.72 3.72 -7.95
C VAL A 126 -5.42 5.01 -7.58
N GLU A 127 -5.99 5.05 -6.38
CA GLU A 127 -6.61 6.24 -5.82
C GLU A 127 -5.86 6.62 -4.54
N CYS A 128 -5.51 7.89 -4.40
CA CYS A 128 -4.89 8.40 -3.19
C CYS A 128 -5.94 9.06 -2.33
N ARG A 129 -6.09 8.59 -1.11
CA ARG A 129 -7.02 9.15 -0.13
C ARG A 129 -6.25 9.72 1.05
N THR A 130 -6.61 10.92 1.45
CA THR A 130 -6.02 11.58 2.62
C THR A 130 -7.10 11.90 3.64
N ASP A 131 -6.67 11.95 4.90
CA ASP A 131 -7.58 12.26 6.00
C ASP A 131 -6.94 13.23 6.99
#